data_42711d6d33429a553123e07cd3ef7539
#
_entry.id   42711d6d33429a553123e07cd3ef7539
#
_cell.length_a   1.000
_cell.length_b   1.000
_cell.length_c   1.000
_cell.angle_alpha   90.00
_cell.angle_beta   90.00
_cell.angle_gamma   90.00
#
_symmetry.space_group_name_H-M   'P 1'
#
loop_
_entity.id
_entity.type
_entity.pdbx_description
1 polymer ?
#
loop_
_entity_poly.entity_id
_entity_poly.type
_entity_poly.pdbx_seq_one_letter_code
_entity_poly.pdbx_strand_id
1 'polypeptide(L)'
;MALDPITVQILKNKVASLVDEMHYHFYRSGYSTIIRESRDFSCVILDKGGRLIVPPPMFFHAPFYKHFVDRTVDLYGVDGLKDGDVIVSNHPYEAGVPHVSDMAFVAPIFAEGELIGFSGSCAHKADIGGMNPGSTSANSTEIYHEGLIIPPIKMTAEGVYDDDLERLILTNSRQPDLVRGDIRAQIAATEIGVKRMQDHCARFSIETVTGSFAAILKAAADEMQAAITALPDGEASADGYMDDDGIEMDKGVYFAVTITKKGKDITFDFSNSQPQAKGPINLRPSMVEACVFYSLIGCLGPNMQFNDGMRDVVKFKYAPRTITNAESPAPVSSYQKANLRLTDVILDALATFNPMRAIAGSGSSGSLSINWHQGGKPGHNTLQYEILGSAYGGGYGNDGCNATATHLSNLHVTPIEIIESEYPCRITEFNMVADSGGAGEFRGGVAFRRRYEVTQDCTVVRRYDRFKYPPPGAKGGDNGGGSKFVIRAGTDEEELTPSAGKFELQAGHVFYLESAGGGGFGDPKSRDRDRLAQDIEEGYVTGQAAQDKYGV
;
A
#
# COMPACT_ATOMS: atom_id res chain seq x y z
N MET A 1 29.57 -27.11 -2.73
CA MET A 1 30.18 -26.66 -1.45
C MET A 1 29.19 -25.73 -0.77
N ALA A 2 29.04 -25.75 0.56
CA ALA A 2 28.25 -24.72 1.24
C ALA A 2 28.94 -23.37 1.06
N LEU A 3 28.17 -22.34 0.68
CA LEU A 3 28.72 -20.99 0.53
C LEU A 3 29.17 -20.45 1.90
N ASP A 4 30.25 -19.67 1.89
CA ASP A 4 30.70 -18.95 3.08
C ASP A 4 29.61 -17.98 3.56
N PRO A 5 29.16 -18.06 4.83
CA PRO A 5 28.11 -17.20 5.37
C PRO A 5 28.43 -15.70 5.28
N ILE A 6 29.72 -15.33 5.34
CA ILE A 6 30.17 -13.93 5.19
C ILE A 6 29.90 -13.44 3.76
N THR A 7 30.19 -14.27 2.76
CA THR A 7 29.91 -13.96 1.34
C THR A 7 28.41 -13.80 1.09
N VAL A 8 27.58 -14.69 1.67
CA VAL A 8 26.11 -14.59 1.59
C VAL A 8 25.62 -13.26 2.18
N GLN A 9 26.12 -12.89 3.37
CA GLN A 9 25.74 -11.62 4.01
C GLN A 9 26.20 -10.39 3.22
N ILE A 10 27.41 -10.43 2.64
CA ILE A 10 27.91 -9.37 1.75
C ILE A 10 26.98 -9.20 0.54
N LEU A 11 26.58 -10.30 -0.11
CA LEU A 11 25.69 -10.25 -1.27
C LEU A 11 24.29 -9.78 -0.88
N LYS A 12 23.73 -10.23 0.26
CA LYS A 12 22.45 -9.70 0.79
C LYS A 12 22.50 -8.18 0.93
N ASN A 13 23.53 -7.64 1.57
CA ASN A 13 23.70 -6.20 1.76
C ASN A 13 23.90 -5.44 0.43
N LYS A 14 24.62 -6.03 -0.53
CA LYS A 14 24.80 -5.45 -1.87
C LYS A 14 23.50 -5.38 -2.65
N VAL A 15 22.66 -6.43 -2.60
CA VAL A 15 21.33 -6.43 -3.23
C VAL A 15 20.43 -5.40 -2.55
N ALA A 16 20.44 -5.28 -1.22
CA ALA A 16 19.68 -4.26 -0.52
C ALA A 16 20.12 -2.84 -0.93
N SER A 17 21.44 -2.56 -0.95
CA SER A 17 21.98 -1.27 -1.40
C SER A 17 21.66 -0.99 -2.88
N LEU A 18 21.60 -2.03 -3.72
CA LEU A 18 21.19 -1.90 -5.11
C LEU A 18 19.72 -1.50 -5.23
N VAL A 19 18.84 -2.13 -4.46
CA VAL A 19 17.41 -1.75 -4.40
C VAL A 19 17.26 -0.29 -3.96
N ASP A 20 18.05 0.16 -2.97
CA ASP A 20 18.07 1.57 -2.53
C ASP A 20 18.60 2.50 -3.65
N GLU A 21 19.63 2.09 -4.41
CA GLU A 21 20.15 2.83 -5.57
C GLU A 21 19.04 2.98 -6.65
N MET A 22 18.34 1.90 -6.98
CA MET A 22 17.22 1.92 -7.94
C MET A 22 16.12 2.88 -7.47
N HIS A 23 15.71 2.82 -6.19
CA HIS A 23 14.73 3.73 -5.61
C HIS A 23 15.18 5.19 -5.69
N TYR A 24 16.44 5.46 -5.32
CA TYR A 24 17.00 6.82 -5.38
C TYR A 24 16.94 7.39 -6.78
N HIS A 25 17.40 6.64 -7.78
CA HIS A 25 17.38 7.08 -9.17
C HIS A 25 15.95 7.30 -9.66
N PHE A 26 15.01 6.43 -9.30
CA PHE A 26 13.64 6.53 -9.78
C PHE A 26 12.94 7.79 -9.24
N TYR A 27 12.95 8.03 -7.92
CA TYR A 27 12.26 9.23 -7.41
C TYR A 27 12.94 10.54 -7.82
N ARG A 28 14.25 10.53 -8.07
CA ARG A 28 14.99 11.70 -8.55
C ARG A 28 14.74 12.04 -10.02
N SER A 29 14.41 11.05 -10.82
CA SER A 29 14.10 11.19 -12.25
C SER A 29 12.61 11.14 -12.58
N GLY A 30 11.74 10.88 -11.60
CA GLY A 30 10.29 10.87 -11.76
C GLY A 30 9.73 12.25 -12.07
N TYR A 31 8.61 12.27 -12.79
CA TYR A 31 7.96 13.47 -13.27
C TYR A 31 6.74 13.84 -12.43
N SER A 32 5.92 12.87 -12.03
CA SER A 32 4.74 13.12 -11.21
C SER A 32 5.09 13.36 -9.73
N THR A 33 4.25 14.11 -9.02
CA THR A 33 4.33 14.27 -7.56
C THR A 33 4.14 12.95 -6.83
N ILE A 34 3.43 11.98 -7.44
CA ILE A 34 3.23 10.63 -6.91
C ILE A 34 4.58 9.92 -6.75
N ILE A 35 5.46 10.04 -7.75
CA ILE A 35 6.80 9.44 -7.72
C ILE A 35 7.77 10.28 -6.91
N ARG A 36 7.84 11.59 -7.17
CA ARG A 36 8.86 12.47 -6.55
C ARG A 36 8.63 12.70 -5.07
N GLU A 37 7.37 12.94 -4.68
CA GLU A 37 7.01 13.39 -3.33
C GLU A 37 6.39 12.24 -2.51
N SER A 38 5.32 11.62 -3.01
CA SER A 38 4.61 10.55 -2.29
C SER A 38 5.37 9.22 -2.27
N ARG A 39 6.27 9.01 -3.23
CA ARG A 39 7.10 7.80 -3.40
C ARG A 39 6.26 6.52 -3.50
N ASP A 40 5.14 6.60 -4.23
CA ASP A 40 4.25 5.46 -4.45
C ASP A 40 4.79 4.54 -5.56
N PHE A 41 5.88 3.86 -5.24
CA PHE A 41 6.54 2.91 -6.13
C PHE A 41 7.43 1.93 -5.36
N SER A 42 7.83 0.85 -6.04
CA SER A 42 8.84 -0.09 -5.55
C SER A 42 9.81 -0.49 -6.66
N CYS A 43 11.05 -0.83 -6.26
CA CYS A 43 12.03 -1.52 -7.10
C CYS A 43 12.47 -2.79 -6.40
N VAL A 44 12.77 -3.85 -7.16
CA VAL A 44 13.07 -5.16 -6.62
C VAL A 44 14.13 -5.90 -7.44
N ILE A 45 14.81 -6.83 -6.76
CA ILE A 45 15.64 -7.88 -7.38
C ILE A 45 15.05 -9.23 -7.00
N LEU A 46 14.85 -10.07 -8.02
CA LEU A 46 14.21 -11.38 -7.92
C LEU A 46 15.17 -12.47 -8.39
N ASP A 47 15.05 -13.67 -7.85
CA ASP A 47 15.75 -14.83 -8.41
C ASP A 47 15.15 -15.26 -9.77
N LYS A 48 15.73 -16.27 -10.41
CA LYS A 48 15.24 -16.79 -11.70
C LYS A 48 13.82 -17.39 -11.66
N GLY A 49 13.31 -17.71 -10.47
CA GLY A 49 11.93 -18.14 -10.22
C GLY A 49 10.99 -16.99 -9.85
N GLY A 50 11.42 -15.74 -9.98
CA GLY A 50 10.62 -14.57 -9.63
C GLY A 50 10.48 -14.32 -8.14
N ARG A 51 11.29 -14.98 -7.29
CA ARG A 51 11.22 -14.85 -5.83
C ARG A 51 11.98 -13.62 -5.36
N LEU A 52 11.35 -12.84 -4.52
CA LEU A 52 11.91 -11.63 -3.92
C LEU A 52 13.06 -11.94 -2.95
N ILE A 53 14.22 -11.31 -3.14
CA ILE A 53 15.44 -11.54 -2.32
C ILE A 53 15.50 -10.62 -1.11
N VAL A 54 15.17 -9.34 -1.30
CA VAL A 54 15.14 -8.32 -0.24
C VAL A 54 13.86 -7.49 -0.36
N PRO A 55 13.27 -7.01 0.75
CA PRO A 55 12.01 -6.28 0.69
C PRO A 55 12.20 -4.89 0.07
N PRO A 56 11.26 -4.42 -0.75
CA PRO A 56 11.18 -3.03 -1.15
C PRO A 56 10.66 -2.16 0.01
N PRO A 57 10.94 -0.85 0.04
CA PRO A 57 10.35 0.07 1.01
C PRO A 57 8.81 0.08 0.99
N MET A 58 8.20 -0.05 -0.19
CA MET A 58 6.76 -0.17 -0.36
C MET A 58 6.35 -1.64 -0.29
N PHE A 59 5.91 -2.07 0.89
CA PHE A 59 5.73 -3.48 1.23
C PHE A 59 4.61 -4.17 0.43
N PHE A 60 3.49 -3.51 0.20
CA PHE A 60 2.35 -4.18 -0.45
C PHE A 60 2.60 -4.54 -1.93
N HIS A 61 3.60 -3.97 -2.58
CA HIS A 61 4.03 -4.39 -3.90
C HIS A 61 4.84 -5.71 -3.89
N ALA A 62 5.38 -6.14 -2.75
CA ALA A 62 6.29 -7.27 -2.69
C ALA A 62 5.69 -8.60 -3.23
N PRO A 63 4.47 -9.03 -2.84
CA PRO A 63 3.99 -10.36 -3.17
C PRO A 63 3.57 -10.58 -4.62
N PHE A 64 3.28 -9.56 -5.42
CA PHE A 64 2.76 -9.78 -6.78
C PHE A 64 3.87 -10.10 -7.81
N TYR A 65 5.12 -9.70 -7.57
CA TYR A 65 6.19 -9.84 -8.57
C TYR A 65 6.42 -11.28 -9.02
N LYS A 66 6.33 -12.24 -8.09
CA LYS A 66 6.45 -13.65 -8.46
C LYS A 66 5.38 -14.05 -9.47
N HIS A 67 4.14 -13.65 -9.26
CA HIS A 67 3.05 -13.93 -10.20
C HIS A 67 3.27 -13.27 -11.56
N PHE A 68 3.80 -12.04 -11.58
CA PHE A 68 4.14 -11.36 -12.83
C PHE A 68 5.26 -12.07 -13.61
N VAL A 69 6.31 -12.52 -12.92
CA VAL A 69 7.39 -13.29 -13.55
C VAL A 69 6.88 -14.65 -14.04
N ASP A 70 6.11 -15.39 -13.23
CA ASP A 70 5.51 -16.67 -13.64
C ASP A 70 4.71 -16.49 -14.93
N ARG A 71 3.83 -15.48 -14.98
CA ARG A 71 3.02 -15.19 -16.17
C ARG A 71 3.88 -14.78 -17.38
N THR A 72 4.95 -14.02 -17.15
CA THR A 72 5.90 -13.64 -18.21
C THR A 72 6.59 -14.88 -18.80
N VAL A 73 7.05 -15.77 -17.94
CA VAL A 73 7.69 -17.04 -18.37
C VAL A 73 6.68 -17.97 -19.06
N ASP A 74 5.43 -18.02 -18.57
CA ASP A 74 4.37 -18.80 -19.23
C ASP A 74 4.08 -18.32 -20.66
N LEU A 75 4.14 -17.00 -20.91
CA LEU A 75 3.85 -16.41 -22.21
C LEU A 75 5.00 -16.52 -23.20
N TYR A 76 6.22 -16.28 -22.74
CA TYR A 76 7.38 -16.16 -23.63
C TYR A 76 8.29 -17.41 -23.59
N GLY A 77 8.20 -18.23 -22.56
CA GLY A 77 9.22 -19.23 -22.23
C GLY A 77 10.54 -18.59 -21.80
N VAL A 78 11.40 -19.33 -21.12
CA VAL A 78 12.74 -18.82 -20.77
C VAL A 78 13.57 -18.54 -22.03
N ASP A 79 13.45 -19.39 -23.04
CA ASP A 79 14.19 -19.25 -24.32
C ASP A 79 13.72 -18.06 -25.18
N GLY A 80 12.49 -17.59 -24.96
CA GLY A 80 11.93 -16.40 -25.63
C GLY A 80 12.27 -15.09 -24.96
N LEU A 81 12.84 -15.12 -23.75
CA LEU A 81 13.38 -13.95 -23.07
C LEU A 81 14.83 -13.70 -23.51
N LYS A 82 15.19 -12.44 -23.70
CA LYS A 82 16.52 -12.02 -24.16
C LYS A 82 17.08 -10.93 -23.26
N ASP A 83 18.40 -10.79 -23.28
CA ASP A 83 19.07 -9.64 -22.64
C ASP A 83 18.60 -8.34 -23.31
N GLY A 84 18.29 -7.33 -22.50
CA GLY A 84 17.70 -6.07 -22.98
C GLY A 84 16.18 -6.08 -23.16
N ASP A 85 15.49 -7.18 -22.86
CA ASP A 85 14.02 -7.19 -22.79
C ASP A 85 13.55 -6.45 -21.53
N VAL A 86 12.43 -5.70 -21.66
CA VAL A 86 11.68 -5.14 -20.54
C VAL A 86 10.20 -5.39 -20.78
N ILE A 87 9.58 -6.13 -19.90
CA ILE A 87 8.16 -6.51 -19.98
C ILE A 87 7.36 -5.57 -19.08
N VAL A 88 6.28 -4.99 -19.63
CA VAL A 88 5.33 -4.14 -18.91
C VAL A 88 3.99 -4.86 -18.72
N SER A 89 3.34 -4.62 -17.59
CA SER A 89 1.93 -4.94 -17.36
C SER A 89 1.34 -4.09 -16.25
N ASN A 90 0.03 -3.84 -16.35
CA ASN A 90 -0.77 -3.31 -15.24
C ASN A 90 -2.04 -4.13 -15.03
N HIS A 91 -2.07 -5.38 -15.50
CA HIS A 91 -3.25 -6.23 -15.45
C HIS A 91 -3.34 -6.95 -14.09
N PRO A 92 -4.31 -6.61 -13.19
CA PRO A 92 -4.39 -7.19 -11.85
C PRO A 92 -4.60 -8.72 -11.84
N TYR A 93 -5.29 -9.24 -12.84
CA TYR A 93 -5.61 -10.67 -12.92
C TYR A 93 -4.53 -11.50 -13.62
N GLU A 94 -3.77 -10.92 -14.56
CA GLU A 94 -2.70 -11.63 -15.25
C GLU A 94 -1.31 -11.41 -14.63
N ALA A 95 -0.99 -10.18 -14.23
CA ALA A 95 0.30 -9.86 -13.63
C ALA A 95 0.26 -9.78 -12.10
N GLY A 96 -0.95 -9.76 -11.49
CA GLY A 96 -1.12 -9.71 -10.05
C GLY A 96 -0.88 -8.35 -9.42
N VAL A 97 -0.70 -7.28 -10.21
CA VAL A 97 -0.57 -5.92 -9.68
C VAL A 97 -1.82 -5.51 -8.87
N PRO A 98 -1.69 -4.59 -7.92
CA PRO A 98 -2.80 -4.24 -7.03
C PRO A 98 -4.03 -3.70 -7.76
N HIS A 99 -3.84 -2.76 -8.68
CA HIS A 99 -4.88 -2.17 -9.52
C HIS A 99 -4.30 -1.66 -10.85
N VAL A 100 -5.19 -1.26 -11.77
CA VAL A 100 -4.80 -0.86 -13.13
C VAL A 100 -3.87 0.36 -13.17
N SER A 101 -3.95 1.27 -12.17
CA SER A 101 -3.06 2.43 -12.09
C SER A 101 -1.61 2.07 -11.73
N ASP A 102 -1.35 0.89 -11.17
CA ASP A 102 -0.01 0.41 -10.87
C ASP A 102 0.58 -0.28 -12.09
N MET A 103 1.54 0.37 -12.73
CA MET A 103 2.25 -0.18 -13.88
C MET A 103 3.55 -0.81 -13.42
N ALA A 104 3.69 -2.12 -13.65
CA ALA A 104 4.87 -2.89 -13.30
C ALA A 104 5.74 -3.19 -14.53
N PHE A 105 7.06 -3.21 -14.31
CA PHE A 105 8.06 -3.61 -15.30
C PHE A 105 8.93 -4.71 -14.69
N VAL A 106 9.30 -5.69 -15.51
CA VAL A 106 10.32 -6.68 -15.18
C VAL A 106 11.27 -6.88 -16.37
N ALA A 107 12.56 -6.93 -16.07
CA ALA A 107 13.61 -7.18 -17.05
C ALA A 107 14.39 -8.44 -16.63
N PRO A 108 14.58 -9.44 -17.51
CA PRO A 108 15.40 -10.59 -17.22
C PRO A 108 16.87 -10.17 -17.09
N ILE A 109 17.57 -10.77 -16.15
CA ILE A 109 18.99 -10.54 -15.92
C ILE A 109 19.76 -11.74 -16.47
N PHE A 110 20.49 -11.53 -17.56
CA PHE A 110 21.38 -12.53 -18.14
C PHE A 110 22.84 -12.24 -17.77
N ALA A 111 23.57 -13.28 -17.38
CA ALA A 111 25.02 -13.25 -17.23
C ALA A 111 25.63 -14.45 -17.95
N GLU A 112 26.64 -14.22 -18.80
CA GLU A 112 27.27 -15.27 -19.62
C GLU A 112 26.27 -16.14 -20.40
N GLY A 113 25.10 -15.56 -20.80
CA GLY A 113 24.04 -16.25 -21.51
C GLY A 113 23.07 -17.07 -20.64
N GLU A 114 23.24 -17.11 -19.32
CA GLU A 114 22.35 -17.77 -18.36
C GLU A 114 21.39 -16.74 -17.72
N LEU A 115 20.09 -17.08 -17.65
CA LEU A 115 19.11 -16.31 -16.86
C LEU A 115 19.36 -16.54 -15.36
N ILE A 116 19.73 -15.47 -14.65
CA ILE A 116 20.05 -15.53 -13.22
C ILE A 116 18.94 -14.95 -12.33
N GLY A 117 18.07 -14.12 -12.85
CA GLY A 117 17.01 -13.46 -12.10
C GLY A 117 16.30 -12.39 -12.92
N PHE A 118 15.55 -11.54 -12.19
CA PHE A 118 14.84 -10.41 -12.78
C PHE A 118 15.08 -9.15 -11.94
N SER A 119 15.14 -8.02 -12.62
CA SER A 119 15.02 -6.70 -12.02
C SER A 119 13.60 -6.19 -12.27
N GLY A 120 12.96 -5.60 -11.28
CA GLY A 120 11.59 -5.12 -11.44
C GLY A 120 11.33 -3.78 -10.77
N SER A 121 10.28 -3.12 -11.25
CA SER A 121 9.75 -1.90 -10.65
C SER A 121 8.24 -1.86 -10.82
N CYS A 122 7.54 -1.24 -9.86
CA CYS A 122 6.10 -0.98 -9.93
C CYS A 122 5.84 0.43 -9.44
N ALA A 123 4.97 1.16 -10.13
CA ALA A 123 4.67 2.53 -9.75
C ALA A 123 3.27 2.96 -10.16
N HIS A 124 2.61 3.67 -9.26
CA HIS A 124 1.33 4.31 -9.53
C HIS A 124 1.48 5.39 -10.61
N LYS A 125 0.64 5.37 -11.64
CA LYS A 125 0.62 6.36 -12.72
C LYS A 125 -0.40 7.45 -12.44
N ALA A 126 -0.03 8.68 -12.79
CA ALA A 126 -0.90 9.84 -12.59
C ALA A 126 -2.27 9.66 -13.26
N ASP A 127 -2.30 9.11 -14.47
CA ASP A 127 -3.54 8.81 -15.21
C ASP A 127 -3.27 7.84 -16.36
N ILE A 128 -4.06 6.80 -16.48
CA ILE A 128 -4.06 5.84 -17.59
C ILE A 128 -5.44 5.66 -18.24
N GLY A 129 -6.29 6.71 -18.15
CA GLY A 129 -7.65 6.68 -18.69
C GLY A 129 -8.69 6.22 -17.68
N GLY A 130 -9.71 5.51 -18.16
CA GLY A 130 -10.83 5.08 -17.35
C GLY A 130 -11.91 6.16 -17.15
N MET A 131 -12.92 5.84 -16.32
CA MET A 131 -14.11 6.68 -16.18
C MET A 131 -13.88 7.95 -15.35
N ASN A 132 -12.86 7.98 -14.50
CA ASN A 132 -12.53 9.12 -13.65
C ASN A 132 -11.11 9.61 -13.88
N PRO A 133 -10.85 10.94 -13.85
CA PRO A 133 -9.50 11.48 -13.86
C PRO A 133 -8.67 10.92 -12.70
N GLY A 134 -7.39 10.59 -12.98
CA GLY A 134 -6.49 9.92 -12.05
C GLY A 134 -6.66 8.40 -12.03
N SER A 135 -7.46 7.82 -12.94
CA SER A 135 -7.69 6.38 -13.12
C SER A 135 -8.06 5.63 -11.83
N THR A 136 -8.40 6.37 -10.79
CA THR A 136 -8.82 5.81 -9.51
C THR A 136 -10.31 6.08 -9.32
N SER A 137 -11.10 5.02 -9.44
CA SER A 137 -12.54 5.12 -9.38
C SER A 137 -13.07 4.83 -7.97
N ALA A 138 -14.02 5.64 -7.53
CA ALA A 138 -14.79 5.36 -6.32
C ALA A 138 -16.00 4.45 -6.60
N ASN A 139 -16.39 4.32 -7.86
CA ASN A 139 -17.66 3.72 -8.26
C ASN A 139 -17.59 2.87 -9.55
N SER A 140 -16.42 2.34 -9.90
CA SER A 140 -16.30 1.34 -10.96
C SER A 140 -17.01 0.03 -10.55
N THR A 141 -17.65 -0.62 -11.51
CA THR A 141 -18.35 -1.91 -11.32
C THR A 141 -17.70 -3.06 -12.06
N GLU A 142 -16.69 -2.75 -12.86
CA GLU A 142 -15.83 -3.70 -13.55
C GLU A 142 -14.46 -3.07 -13.86
N ILE A 143 -13.46 -3.92 -14.04
CA ILE A 143 -12.08 -3.49 -14.24
C ILE A 143 -11.89 -2.59 -15.48
N TYR A 144 -12.73 -2.75 -16.51
CA TYR A 144 -12.67 -1.94 -17.75
C TYR A 144 -13.01 -0.46 -17.53
N HIS A 145 -13.67 -0.12 -16.43
CA HIS A 145 -13.90 1.27 -16.02
C HIS A 145 -12.66 1.96 -15.42
N GLU A 146 -11.63 1.19 -15.06
CA GLU A 146 -10.50 1.67 -14.25
C GLU A 146 -9.32 2.21 -15.07
N GLY A 147 -9.29 1.97 -16.38
CA GLY A 147 -8.26 2.48 -17.27
C GLY A 147 -7.86 1.51 -18.37
N LEU A 148 -6.82 1.87 -19.11
CA LEU A 148 -6.21 1.01 -20.13
C LEU A 148 -5.56 -0.20 -19.44
N ILE A 149 -5.99 -1.39 -19.82
CA ILE A 149 -5.44 -2.65 -19.32
C ILE A 149 -4.37 -3.15 -20.28
N ILE A 150 -3.15 -3.35 -19.76
CA ILE A 150 -1.99 -3.80 -20.51
C ILE A 150 -1.63 -5.21 -20.02
N PRO A 151 -1.79 -6.25 -20.84
CA PRO A 151 -1.30 -7.59 -20.51
C PRO A 151 0.23 -7.60 -20.45
N PRO A 152 0.88 -8.65 -19.92
CA PRO A 152 2.34 -8.75 -19.98
C PRO A 152 2.83 -8.71 -21.45
N ILE A 153 3.50 -7.62 -21.83
CA ILE A 153 4.00 -7.36 -23.18
C ILE A 153 5.38 -6.71 -23.13
N LYS A 154 6.24 -6.99 -24.12
CA LYS A 154 7.56 -6.36 -24.21
C LYS A 154 7.42 -4.89 -24.57
N MET A 155 7.85 -4.01 -23.68
CA MET A 155 8.01 -2.56 -23.90
C MET A 155 9.37 -2.27 -24.57
N THR A 156 10.35 -3.12 -24.25
CA THR A 156 11.65 -3.13 -24.91
C THR A 156 11.97 -4.57 -25.31
N ALA A 157 12.37 -4.80 -26.55
CA ALA A 157 12.79 -6.09 -27.05
C ALA A 157 14.26 -6.02 -27.50
N GLU A 158 15.14 -6.79 -26.85
CA GLU A 158 16.59 -6.82 -27.12
C GLU A 158 17.22 -5.40 -27.17
N GLY A 159 16.80 -4.52 -26.26
CA GLY A 159 17.25 -3.13 -26.18
C GLY A 159 16.54 -2.15 -27.13
N VAL A 160 15.62 -2.61 -27.98
CA VAL A 160 14.84 -1.76 -28.88
C VAL A 160 13.50 -1.38 -28.21
N TYR A 161 13.33 -0.10 -27.94
CA TYR A 161 12.12 0.45 -27.32
C TYR A 161 10.93 0.49 -28.29
N ASP A 162 9.73 0.16 -27.84
CA ASP A 162 8.50 0.17 -28.63
C ASP A 162 7.77 1.52 -28.50
N ASP A 163 8.08 2.45 -29.41
CA ASP A 163 7.46 3.79 -29.46
C ASP A 163 5.95 3.71 -29.79
N ASP A 164 5.47 2.68 -30.48
CA ASP A 164 4.06 2.52 -30.81
C ASP A 164 3.24 2.10 -29.61
N LEU A 165 3.78 1.21 -28.77
CA LEU A 165 3.18 0.85 -27.50
C LEU A 165 3.17 2.05 -26.53
N GLU A 166 4.27 2.82 -26.44
CA GLU A 166 4.27 4.06 -25.66
C GLU A 166 3.17 5.01 -26.13
N ARG A 167 3.06 5.23 -27.46
CA ARG A 167 2.04 6.10 -28.05
C ARG A 167 0.62 5.61 -27.72
N LEU A 168 0.36 4.30 -27.76
CA LEU A 168 -0.91 3.71 -27.37
C LEU A 168 -1.26 4.04 -25.91
N ILE A 169 -0.32 3.85 -24.99
CA ILE A 169 -0.50 4.15 -23.56
C ILE A 169 -0.80 5.63 -23.36
N LEU A 170 0.03 6.50 -23.92
CA LEU A 170 -0.06 7.95 -23.74
C LEU A 170 -1.34 8.56 -24.37
N THR A 171 -1.83 8.00 -25.46
CA THR A 171 -3.09 8.43 -26.08
C THR A 171 -4.30 8.16 -25.18
N ASN A 172 -4.21 7.18 -24.30
CA ASN A 172 -5.27 6.85 -23.33
C ASN A 172 -5.12 7.62 -22.01
N SER A 173 -4.07 8.42 -21.82
CA SER A 173 -3.84 9.20 -20.60
C SER A 173 -4.27 10.65 -20.76
N ARG A 174 -4.87 11.22 -19.69
CA ARG A 174 -5.12 12.68 -19.59
C ARG A 174 -3.87 13.48 -19.19
N GLN A 175 -2.79 12.76 -18.78
CA GLN A 175 -1.51 13.32 -18.33
C GLN A 175 -0.33 12.69 -19.09
N PRO A 176 -0.30 12.74 -20.43
CA PRO A 176 0.65 11.96 -21.23
C PRO A 176 2.11 12.28 -20.91
N ASP A 177 2.45 13.54 -20.64
CA ASP A 177 3.85 13.92 -20.39
C ASP A 177 4.36 13.41 -19.04
N LEU A 178 3.52 13.43 -17.99
CA LEU A 178 3.86 12.86 -16.70
C LEU A 178 4.04 11.34 -16.81
N VAL A 179 3.08 10.66 -17.46
CA VAL A 179 3.11 9.21 -17.64
C VAL A 179 4.33 8.78 -18.46
N ARG A 180 4.65 9.50 -19.55
CA ARG A 180 5.87 9.25 -20.35
C ARG A 180 7.13 9.35 -19.50
N GLY A 181 7.26 10.45 -18.75
CA GLY A 181 8.41 10.69 -17.90
C GLY A 181 8.59 9.59 -16.86
N ASP A 182 7.50 9.23 -16.17
CA ASP A 182 7.52 8.18 -15.15
C ASP A 182 7.78 6.78 -15.72
N ILE A 183 7.27 6.44 -16.91
CA ILE A 183 7.57 5.17 -17.60
C ILE A 183 9.07 5.07 -17.90
N ARG A 184 9.66 6.10 -18.52
CA ARG A 184 11.09 6.10 -18.89
C ARG A 184 12.00 6.08 -17.67
N ALA A 185 11.66 6.83 -16.61
CA ALA A 185 12.38 6.79 -15.35
C ALA A 185 12.32 5.40 -14.67
N GLN A 186 11.17 4.73 -14.77
CA GLN A 186 10.95 3.39 -14.21
C GLN A 186 11.75 2.33 -14.96
N ILE A 187 11.76 2.38 -16.29
CA ILE A 187 12.59 1.48 -17.13
C ILE A 187 14.08 1.68 -16.80
N ALA A 188 14.55 2.93 -16.76
CA ALA A 188 15.94 3.23 -16.42
C ALA A 188 16.34 2.69 -15.03
N ALA A 189 15.46 2.82 -14.02
CA ALA A 189 15.69 2.23 -12.70
C ALA A 189 15.78 0.69 -12.76
N THR A 190 14.95 0.05 -13.58
CA THR A 190 14.96 -1.40 -13.79
C THR A 190 16.26 -1.86 -14.47
N GLU A 191 16.74 -1.12 -15.47
CA GLU A 191 18.02 -1.37 -16.18
C GLU A 191 19.23 -1.23 -15.27
N ILE A 192 19.21 -0.28 -14.30
CA ILE A 192 20.26 -0.16 -13.26
C ILE A 192 20.35 -1.48 -12.49
N GLY A 193 19.21 -2.07 -12.11
CA GLY A 193 19.18 -3.37 -11.43
C GLY A 193 19.81 -4.48 -12.26
N VAL A 194 19.47 -4.57 -13.55
CA VAL A 194 20.10 -5.54 -14.48
C VAL A 194 21.61 -5.36 -14.51
N LYS A 195 22.09 -4.15 -14.81
CA LYS A 195 23.51 -3.85 -14.95
C LYS A 195 24.31 -4.16 -13.69
N ARG A 196 23.82 -3.73 -12.52
CA ARG A 196 24.51 -3.98 -11.25
C ARG A 196 24.55 -5.46 -10.89
N MET A 197 23.50 -6.21 -11.19
CA MET A 197 23.52 -7.65 -10.96
C MET A 197 24.49 -8.38 -11.88
N GLN A 198 24.62 -7.97 -13.15
CA GLN A 198 25.66 -8.44 -14.06
C GLN A 198 27.08 -8.16 -13.50
N ASP A 199 27.30 -6.95 -12.97
CA ASP A 199 28.57 -6.58 -12.30
C ASP A 199 28.84 -7.47 -11.08
N HIS A 200 27.81 -7.85 -10.31
CA HIS A 200 27.95 -8.76 -9.18
C HIS A 200 28.31 -10.19 -9.64
N CYS A 201 27.70 -10.68 -10.71
CA CYS A 201 28.05 -11.98 -11.29
C CYS A 201 29.49 -12.01 -11.81
N ALA A 202 29.92 -10.97 -12.50
CA ALA A 202 31.32 -10.86 -12.96
C ALA A 202 32.34 -10.84 -11.80
N ARG A 203 31.97 -10.27 -10.64
CA ARG A 203 32.83 -10.16 -9.47
C ARG A 203 32.85 -11.42 -8.60
N PHE A 204 31.71 -12.06 -8.38
CA PHE A 204 31.52 -13.15 -7.41
C PHE A 204 31.28 -14.52 -8.05
N SER A 205 31.09 -14.62 -9.33
CA SER A 205 30.60 -15.71 -10.17
C SER A 205 29.07 -15.90 -10.08
N ILE A 206 28.48 -16.43 -11.14
CA ILE A 206 27.05 -16.75 -11.25
C ILE A 206 26.64 -17.73 -10.15
N GLU A 207 27.40 -18.80 -9.96
CA GLU A 207 27.13 -19.82 -8.94
C GLU A 207 27.09 -19.22 -7.52
N THR A 208 28.01 -18.32 -7.20
CA THR A 208 28.06 -17.68 -5.87
C THR A 208 26.86 -16.74 -5.67
N VAL A 209 26.46 -15.97 -6.68
CA VAL A 209 25.31 -15.04 -6.59
C VAL A 209 24.00 -15.83 -6.45
N THR A 210 23.74 -16.78 -7.34
CA THR A 210 22.50 -17.57 -7.33
C THR A 210 22.39 -18.49 -6.12
N GLY A 211 23.51 -19.07 -5.70
CA GLY A 211 23.58 -19.85 -4.46
C GLY A 211 23.37 -18.99 -3.21
N SER A 212 23.81 -17.73 -3.21
CA SER A 212 23.52 -16.79 -2.11
C SER A 212 22.04 -16.43 -2.06
N PHE A 213 21.34 -16.27 -3.20
CA PHE A 213 19.90 -16.07 -3.24
C PHE A 213 19.15 -17.22 -2.57
N ALA A 214 19.51 -18.47 -2.93
CA ALA A 214 18.92 -19.65 -2.32
C ALA A 214 19.18 -19.71 -0.79
N ALA A 215 20.37 -19.34 -0.34
CA ALA A 215 20.72 -19.29 1.08
C ALA A 215 19.94 -18.19 1.83
N ILE A 216 19.78 -17.01 1.24
CA ILE A 216 19.01 -15.87 1.82
C ILE A 216 17.53 -16.25 1.97
N LEU A 217 16.93 -16.83 0.93
CA LEU A 217 15.54 -17.29 0.96
C LEU A 217 15.32 -18.39 2.01
N LYS A 218 16.24 -19.36 2.06
CA LYS A 218 16.19 -20.43 3.06
C LYS A 218 16.31 -19.88 4.49
N ALA A 219 17.21 -18.96 4.73
CA ALA A 219 17.39 -18.37 6.06
C ALA A 219 16.12 -17.65 6.54
N ALA A 220 15.42 -16.92 5.66
CA ALA A 220 14.15 -16.29 6.01
C ALA A 220 13.03 -17.30 6.25
N ALA A 221 12.97 -18.40 5.48
CA ALA A 221 12.05 -19.50 5.72
C ALA A 221 12.30 -20.14 7.09
N ASP A 222 13.56 -20.44 7.43
CA ASP A 222 13.95 -21.05 8.69
C ASP A 222 13.62 -20.11 9.88
N GLU A 223 13.90 -18.82 9.76
CA GLU A 223 13.60 -17.80 10.79
C GLU A 223 12.09 -17.69 11.04
N MET A 224 11.29 -17.54 9.97
CA MET A 224 9.82 -17.49 10.07
C MET A 224 9.26 -18.79 10.66
N GLN A 225 9.77 -19.95 10.21
CA GLN A 225 9.36 -21.26 10.73
C GLN A 225 9.64 -21.41 12.23
N ALA A 226 10.81 -20.97 12.69
CA ALA A 226 11.18 -21.01 14.10
C ALA A 226 10.24 -20.11 14.93
N ALA A 227 9.96 -18.90 14.44
CA ALA A 227 9.05 -17.97 15.12
C ALA A 227 7.61 -18.49 15.17
N ILE A 228 7.09 -19.08 14.08
CA ILE A 228 5.77 -19.73 14.06
C ILE A 228 5.73 -20.88 15.05
N THR A 229 6.78 -21.72 15.10
CA THR A 229 6.85 -22.88 16.00
C THR A 229 6.80 -22.46 17.47
N ALA A 230 7.31 -21.29 17.82
CA ALA A 230 7.31 -20.76 19.17
C ALA A 230 5.92 -20.26 19.65
N LEU A 231 4.99 -20.00 18.74
CA LEU A 231 3.62 -19.63 19.10
C LEU A 231 2.87 -20.81 19.74
N PRO A 232 1.88 -20.55 20.64
CA PRO A 232 1.00 -21.58 21.16
C PRO A 232 0.16 -22.21 20.04
N ASP A 233 -0.13 -23.52 20.15
CA ASP A 233 -1.09 -24.17 19.25
C ASP A 233 -2.51 -23.70 19.57
N GLY A 234 -3.34 -23.54 18.54
CA GLY A 234 -4.72 -23.11 18.71
C GLY A 234 -5.35 -22.63 17.42
N GLU A 235 -6.57 -22.11 17.58
CA GLU A 235 -7.34 -21.47 16.53
C GLU A 235 -7.83 -20.11 17.03
N ALA A 236 -7.78 -19.11 16.19
CA ALA A 236 -8.29 -17.77 16.46
C ALA A 236 -9.02 -17.23 15.23
N SER A 237 -10.15 -16.56 15.44
CA SER A 237 -10.92 -15.92 14.38
C SER A 237 -11.16 -14.46 14.74
N ALA A 238 -11.12 -13.61 13.74
CA ALA A 238 -11.54 -12.22 13.86
C ALA A 238 -12.28 -11.78 12.60
N ASP A 239 -13.08 -10.73 12.73
CA ASP A 239 -13.82 -10.13 11.65
C ASP A 239 -13.89 -8.60 11.77
N GLY A 240 -14.35 -7.95 10.72
CA GLY A 240 -14.53 -6.51 10.72
C GLY A 240 -15.24 -6.00 9.48
N TYR A 241 -15.67 -4.74 9.56
CA TYR A 241 -16.42 -4.07 8.50
C TYR A 241 -15.68 -2.84 8.00
N MET A 242 -15.71 -2.65 6.68
CA MET A 242 -15.45 -1.37 6.00
C MET A 242 -16.80 -0.68 5.73
N ASP A 243 -16.81 0.63 5.56
CA ASP A 243 -18.03 1.43 5.46
C ASP A 243 -18.96 1.01 4.32
N ASP A 244 -18.41 0.82 3.12
CA ASP A 244 -19.15 0.51 1.88
C ASP A 244 -18.19 0.12 0.74
N ASP A 245 -18.73 -0.30 -0.39
CA ASP A 245 -17.98 -0.63 -1.60
C ASP A 245 -17.94 0.49 -2.66
N GLY A 246 -18.52 1.66 -2.35
CA GLY A 246 -18.64 2.79 -3.28
C GLY A 246 -19.86 2.71 -4.22
N ILE A 247 -20.59 1.60 -4.23
CA ILE A 247 -21.83 1.38 -4.99
C ILE A 247 -23.01 1.17 -4.03
N GLU A 248 -22.90 0.20 -3.11
CA GLU A 248 -23.89 -0.08 -2.08
C GLU A 248 -23.52 0.69 -0.80
N MET A 249 -23.72 2.02 -0.84
CA MET A 249 -23.24 2.95 0.20
C MET A 249 -23.81 2.67 1.60
N ASP A 250 -24.96 2.03 1.71
CA ASP A 250 -25.63 1.72 2.99
C ASP A 250 -25.20 0.38 3.59
N LYS A 251 -24.42 -0.41 2.84
CA LYS A 251 -24.01 -1.76 3.21
C LYS A 251 -22.55 -1.84 3.57
N GLY A 252 -22.28 -2.25 4.82
CA GLY A 252 -20.91 -2.54 5.26
C GLY A 252 -20.32 -3.74 4.53
N VAL A 253 -19.00 -3.71 4.32
CA VAL A 253 -18.23 -4.75 3.65
C VAL A 253 -17.53 -5.61 4.67
N TYR A 254 -17.83 -6.91 4.69
CA TYR A 254 -17.40 -7.85 5.70
C TYR A 254 -16.14 -8.62 5.33
N PHE A 255 -15.15 -8.61 6.23
CA PHE A 255 -13.92 -9.40 6.17
C PHE A 255 -13.85 -10.34 7.36
N ALA A 256 -13.39 -11.56 7.13
CA ALA A 256 -13.14 -12.53 8.19
C ALA A 256 -11.86 -13.32 7.92
N VAL A 257 -11.16 -13.69 8.99
CA VAL A 257 -10.03 -14.61 8.95
C VAL A 257 -10.14 -15.62 10.10
N THR A 258 -9.80 -16.87 9.80
CA THR A 258 -9.54 -17.90 10.81
C THR A 258 -8.09 -18.35 10.68
N ILE A 259 -7.33 -18.24 11.77
CA ILE A 259 -5.93 -18.64 11.85
C ILE A 259 -5.86 -19.94 12.66
N THR A 260 -5.37 -21.00 12.01
CA THR A 260 -5.12 -22.29 12.69
C THR A 260 -3.61 -22.53 12.77
N LYS A 261 -3.08 -22.65 13.98
CA LYS A 261 -1.67 -22.93 14.25
C LYS A 261 -1.53 -24.28 14.93
N LYS A 262 -0.71 -25.20 14.34
CA LYS A 262 -0.45 -26.54 14.89
C LYS A 262 1.01 -26.95 14.65
N GLY A 263 1.78 -27.08 15.72
CA GLY A 263 3.21 -27.41 15.65
C GLY A 263 3.97 -26.36 14.83
N LYS A 264 4.49 -26.73 13.69
CA LYS A 264 5.20 -25.83 12.77
C LYS A 264 4.31 -25.20 11.69
N ASP A 265 3.06 -25.63 11.58
CA ASP A 265 2.14 -25.21 10.53
C ASP A 265 1.27 -24.03 11.00
N ILE A 266 1.11 -23.04 10.14
CA ILE A 266 0.14 -21.94 10.29
C ILE A 266 -0.67 -21.80 9.01
N THR A 267 -1.97 -21.66 9.15
CA THR A 267 -2.90 -21.50 8.01
C THR A 267 -3.80 -20.30 8.26
N PHE A 268 -3.90 -19.43 7.26
CA PHE A 268 -4.84 -18.31 7.22
C PHE A 268 -5.99 -18.66 6.28
N ASP A 269 -7.20 -18.74 6.81
CA ASP A 269 -8.41 -19.08 6.05
C ASP A 269 -9.33 -17.85 5.95
N PHE A 270 -9.51 -17.35 4.73
CA PHE A 270 -10.33 -16.19 4.39
C PHE A 270 -11.67 -16.59 3.77
N SER A 271 -12.01 -17.89 3.76
CA SER A 271 -13.19 -18.42 3.06
C SER A 271 -14.52 -17.87 3.56
N ASN A 272 -14.56 -17.35 4.79
CA ASN A 272 -15.75 -16.78 5.42
C ASN A 272 -15.93 -15.27 5.16
N SER A 273 -15.03 -14.62 4.42
CA SER A 273 -15.23 -13.24 3.95
C SER A 273 -16.39 -13.19 2.95
N GLN A 274 -17.05 -12.03 2.84
CA GLN A 274 -18.19 -11.89 1.94
C GLN A 274 -17.84 -12.20 0.46
N PRO A 275 -18.83 -12.48 -0.40
CA PRO A 275 -18.65 -12.53 -1.85
C PRO A 275 -18.01 -11.25 -2.37
N GLN A 276 -17.31 -11.35 -3.53
CA GLN A 276 -16.72 -10.18 -4.19
C GLN A 276 -17.72 -9.04 -4.33
N ALA A 277 -17.27 -7.83 -4.04
CA ALA A 277 -18.09 -6.62 -4.04
C ALA A 277 -18.37 -6.15 -5.47
N LYS A 278 -19.48 -5.41 -5.64
CA LYS A 278 -19.81 -4.75 -6.91
C LYS A 278 -18.87 -3.58 -7.18
N GLY A 279 -18.46 -2.89 -6.12
CA GLY A 279 -17.57 -1.74 -6.18
C GLY A 279 -16.07 -2.10 -6.15
N PRO A 280 -15.19 -1.10 -6.32
CA PRO A 280 -13.77 -1.30 -6.66
C PRO A 280 -12.85 -1.62 -5.47
N ILE A 281 -13.34 -2.35 -4.48
CA ILE A 281 -12.63 -2.63 -3.23
C ILE A 281 -12.17 -4.09 -3.11
N ASN A 282 -12.26 -4.85 -4.19
CA ASN A 282 -11.88 -6.26 -4.20
C ASN A 282 -10.37 -6.45 -4.11
N LEU A 283 -9.95 -7.57 -3.53
CA LEU A 283 -8.56 -7.96 -3.35
C LEU A 283 -8.20 -9.18 -4.19
N ARG A 284 -6.97 -9.17 -4.70
CA ARG A 284 -6.32 -10.36 -5.24
C ARG A 284 -5.55 -11.08 -4.13
N PRO A 285 -5.33 -12.40 -4.24
CA PRO A 285 -4.56 -13.16 -3.24
C PRO A 285 -3.20 -12.54 -2.90
N SER A 286 -2.47 -11.99 -3.88
CA SER A 286 -1.20 -11.30 -3.63
C SER A 286 -1.31 -10.14 -2.63
N MET A 287 -2.42 -9.39 -2.65
CA MET A 287 -2.67 -8.31 -1.72
C MET A 287 -3.03 -8.82 -0.32
N VAL A 288 -3.79 -9.91 -0.23
CA VAL A 288 -4.09 -10.57 1.04
C VAL A 288 -2.82 -11.14 1.68
N GLU A 289 -1.94 -11.75 0.88
CA GLU A 289 -0.64 -12.23 1.34
C GLU A 289 0.24 -11.10 1.90
N ALA A 290 0.23 -9.92 1.26
CA ALA A 290 0.91 -8.74 1.80
C ALA A 290 0.40 -8.38 3.20
N CYS A 291 -0.93 -8.37 3.41
CA CYS A 291 -1.53 -8.13 4.73
C CYS A 291 -1.08 -9.17 5.76
N VAL A 292 -1.04 -10.45 5.39
CA VAL A 292 -0.62 -11.54 6.29
C VAL A 292 0.86 -11.41 6.66
N PHE A 293 1.76 -11.24 5.70
CA PHE A 293 3.19 -11.15 6.00
C PHE A 293 3.54 -9.91 6.81
N TYR A 294 2.93 -8.77 6.50
CA TYR A 294 3.06 -7.57 7.33
C TYR A 294 2.64 -7.83 8.78
N SER A 295 1.47 -8.43 8.97
CA SER A 295 0.92 -8.72 10.30
C SER A 295 1.74 -9.77 11.05
N LEU A 296 2.20 -10.82 10.37
CA LEU A 296 3.06 -11.85 10.95
C LEU A 296 4.40 -11.28 11.43
N ILE A 297 5.06 -10.45 10.61
CA ILE A 297 6.33 -9.82 10.99
C ILE A 297 6.12 -8.91 12.21
N GLY A 298 5.06 -8.10 12.24
CA GLY A 298 4.72 -7.27 13.38
C GLY A 298 4.45 -8.08 14.66
N CYS A 299 3.78 -9.23 14.52
CA CYS A 299 3.45 -10.12 15.63
C CYS A 299 4.64 -10.95 16.12
N LEU A 300 5.47 -11.48 15.22
CA LEU A 300 6.52 -12.45 15.54
C LEU A 300 7.87 -11.80 15.86
N GLY A 301 8.28 -10.81 15.06
CA GLY A 301 9.55 -10.14 15.26
C GLY A 301 9.74 -8.95 14.32
N PRO A 302 9.69 -7.71 14.83
CA PRO A 302 9.73 -6.49 14.02
C PRO A 302 11.07 -6.30 13.29
N ASN A 303 12.10 -7.05 13.63
CA ASN A 303 13.39 -7.03 12.95
C ASN A 303 13.50 -8.03 11.77
N MET A 304 12.49 -8.88 11.59
CA MET A 304 12.43 -9.78 10.42
C MET A 304 12.31 -8.97 9.14
N GLN A 305 13.10 -9.33 8.14
CA GLN A 305 13.04 -8.73 6.82
C GLN A 305 12.34 -9.69 5.86
N PHE A 306 11.20 -9.24 5.30
CA PHE A 306 10.46 -10.04 4.35
C PHE A 306 11.30 -10.42 3.12
N ASN A 307 11.18 -11.66 2.71
CA ASN A 307 11.45 -12.12 1.34
C ASN A 307 10.58 -13.35 1.05
N ASP A 308 10.59 -13.80 -0.20
CA ASP A 308 9.70 -14.90 -0.62
C ASP A 308 10.06 -16.27 -0.04
N GLY A 309 11.15 -16.41 0.70
CA GLY A 309 11.42 -17.59 1.54
C GLY A 309 10.36 -17.79 2.63
N MET A 310 9.81 -16.71 3.17
CA MET A 310 8.77 -16.78 4.20
C MET A 310 7.45 -17.38 3.67
N ARG A 311 7.18 -17.31 2.35
CA ARG A 311 5.99 -17.91 1.73
C ARG A 311 5.98 -19.44 1.82
N ASP A 312 7.15 -20.08 1.88
CA ASP A 312 7.25 -21.52 1.90
C ASP A 312 6.67 -22.15 3.18
N VAL A 313 6.49 -21.35 4.24
CA VAL A 313 6.08 -21.82 5.57
C VAL A 313 4.70 -21.33 6.04
N VAL A 314 4.00 -20.53 5.21
CA VAL A 314 2.66 -20.01 5.50
C VAL A 314 1.66 -20.58 4.49
N LYS A 315 0.51 -21.05 5.00
CA LYS A 315 -0.55 -21.62 4.17
C LYS A 315 -1.75 -20.70 4.11
N PHE A 316 -2.35 -20.61 2.92
CA PHE A 316 -3.52 -19.78 2.65
C PHE A 316 -4.70 -20.61 2.16
N LYS A 317 -5.91 -20.23 2.57
CA LYS A 317 -7.17 -20.76 2.04
C LYS A 317 -8.09 -19.63 1.65
N TYR A 318 -8.70 -19.77 0.49
CA TYR A 318 -9.64 -18.83 -0.08
C TYR A 318 -10.87 -19.56 -0.63
N ALA A 319 -12.05 -18.99 -0.46
CA ALA A 319 -13.19 -19.35 -1.30
C ALA A 319 -13.12 -18.61 -2.65
N PRO A 320 -13.55 -19.21 -3.75
CA PRO A 320 -13.60 -18.51 -5.03
C PRO A 320 -14.64 -17.39 -4.99
N ARG A 321 -14.39 -16.31 -5.75
CA ARG A 321 -15.30 -15.16 -5.90
C ARG A 321 -15.68 -14.50 -4.57
N THR A 322 -14.77 -14.46 -3.62
CA THR A 322 -14.88 -13.65 -2.40
C THR A 322 -14.10 -12.35 -2.56
N ILE A 323 -14.35 -11.38 -1.67
CA ILE A 323 -13.65 -10.10 -1.67
C ILE A 323 -12.13 -10.25 -1.50
N THR A 324 -11.67 -11.34 -0.90
CA THR A 324 -10.25 -11.68 -0.70
C THR A 324 -9.66 -12.54 -1.82
N ASN A 325 -10.48 -12.98 -2.76
CA ASN A 325 -10.10 -13.77 -3.94
C ASN A 325 -11.03 -13.46 -5.10
N ALA A 326 -11.05 -12.20 -5.52
CA ALA A 326 -11.89 -11.75 -6.59
C ALA A 326 -11.45 -12.30 -7.96
N GLU A 327 -12.42 -12.53 -8.83
CA GLU A 327 -12.23 -12.97 -10.20
C GLU A 327 -12.64 -11.86 -11.19
N SER A 328 -11.94 -11.83 -12.33
CA SER A 328 -12.27 -10.91 -13.44
C SER A 328 -13.75 -11.10 -13.85
N PRO A 329 -14.46 -9.99 -14.19
CA PRO A 329 -14.00 -8.60 -14.33
C PRO A 329 -14.22 -7.72 -13.09
N ALA A 330 -14.20 -8.26 -11.87
CA ALA A 330 -14.44 -7.47 -10.66
C ALA A 330 -13.47 -6.26 -10.56
N PRO A 331 -13.94 -5.07 -10.17
CA PRO A 331 -13.12 -3.88 -10.09
C PRO A 331 -12.26 -3.90 -8.82
N VAL A 332 -11.05 -3.31 -8.88
CA VAL A 332 -10.04 -3.36 -7.82
C VAL A 332 -9.40 -2.00 -7.50
N SER A 333 -9.81 -0.92 -8.14
CA SER A 333 -9.06 0.35 -8.10
C SER A 333 -8.95 0.99 -6.71
N SER A 334 -9.83 0.64 -5.77
CA SER A 334 -9.82 1.12 -4.38
C SER A 334 -9.38 0.05 -3.36
N TYR A 335 -8.64 -0.97 -3.79
CA TYR A 335 -8.18 -2.09 -2.96
C TYR A 335 -7.52 -1.65 -1.65
N GLN A 336 -6.84 -0.50 -1.63
CA GLN A 336 -6.09 -0.01 -0.46
C GLN A 336 -6.95 0.07 0.81
N LYS A 337 -8.21 0.52 0.72
CA LYS A 337 -9.13 0.56 1.87
C LYS A 337 -9.35 -0.84 2.45
N ALA A 338 -9.58 -1.80 1.57
CA ALA A 338 -9.80 -3.20 1.95
C ALA A 338 -8.54 -3.83 2.57
N ASN A 339 -7.34 -3.56 2.03
CA ASN A 339 -6.07 -4.01 2.61
C ASN A 339 -5.89 -3.53 4.05
N LEU A 340 -6.12 -2.25 4.31
CA LEU A 340 -5.95 -1.66 5.64
C LEU A 340 -6.91 -2.29 6.64
N ARG A 341 -8.18 -2.48 6.24
CA ARG A 341 -9.18 -3.13 7.06
C ARG A 341 -8.85 -4.59 7.32
N LEU A 342 -8.47 -5.34 6.28
CA LEU A 342 -8.09 -6.75 6.42
C LEU A 342 -6.86 -6.92 7.32
N THR A 343 -5.91 -5.99 7.26
CA THR A 343 -4.73 -6.00 8.13
C THR A 343 -5.12 -5.85 9.61
N ASP A 344 -6.04 -4.94 9.96
CA ASP A 344 -6.56 -4.83 11.33
C ASP A 344 -7.21 -6.15 11.79
N VAL A 345 -8.01 -6.79 10.93
CA VAL A 345 -8.67 -8.07 11.24
C VAL A 345 -7.66 -9.19 11.47
N ILE A 346 -6.60 -9.25 10.66
CA ILE A 346 -5.53 -10.25 10.83
C ILE A 346 -4.75 -9.99 12.13
N LEU A 347 -4.42 -8.74 12.44
CA LEU A 347 -3.71 -8.36 13.66
C LEU A 347 -4.52 -8.68 14.92
N ASP A 348 -5.84 -8.48 14.88
CA ASP A 348 -6.73 -8.84 15.99
C ASP A 348 -6.75 -10.35 16.23
N ALA A 349 -6.87 -11.17 15.17
CA ALA A 349 -6.76 -12.64 15.30
C ALA A 349 -5.39 -13.08 15.84
N LEU A 350 -4.29 -12.49 15.33
CA LEU A 350 -2.93 -12.80 15.77
C LEU A 350 -2.66 -12.41 17.23
N ALA A 351 -3.37 -11.41 17.76
CA ALA A 351 -3.28 -10.99 19.15
C ALA A 351 -3.65 -12.10 20.16
N THR A 352 -4.40 -13.12 19.72
CA THR A 352 -4.69 -14.32 20.51
C THR A 352 -3.44 -15.17 20.75
N PHE A 353 -2.55 -15.25 19.76
CA PHE A 353 -1.32 -16.05 19.83
C PHE A 353 -0.17 -15.26 20.48
N ASN A 354 -0.17 -13.93 20.38
CA ASN A 354 0.84 -13.07 21.00
C ASN A 354 0.22 -11.77 21.56
N PRO A 355 -0.41 -11.82 22.75
CA PRO A 355 -1.08 -10.66 23.35
C PRO A 355 -0.18 -9.45 23.60
N MET A 356 1.13 -9.66 23.74
CA MET A 356 2.14 -8.59 23.93
C MET A 356 2.39 -7.77 22.65
N ARG A 357 1.86 -8.21 21.52
CA ARG A 357 1.91 -7.52 20.22
C ARG A 357 0.54 -7.07 19.73
N ALA A 358 -0.47 -7.17 20.60
CA ALA A 358 -1.82 -6.69 20.30
C ALA A 358 -1.82 -5.18 20.11
N ILE A 359 -2.55 -4.72 19.11
CA ILE A 359 -2.84 -3.31 18.86
C ILE A 359 -4.34 -3.12 18.68
N ALA A 360 -4.85 -1.95 18.99
CA ALA A 360 -6.21 -1.54 18.68
C ALA A 360 -6.34 -1.19 17.19
N GLY A 361 -7.56 -1.03 16.70
CA GLY A 361 -7.82 -0.71 15.29
C GLY A 361 -7.18 0.61 14.87
N SER A 362 -6.69 0.64 13.64
CA SER A 362 -6.07 1.82 13.05
C SER A 362 -7.04 2.59 12.15
N GLY A 363 -6.80 3.88 11.96
CA GLY A 363 -7.46 4.68 10.97
C GLY A 363 -7.13 4.20 9.56
N SER A 364 -7.84 4.70 8.56
CA SER A 364 -7.64 4.31 7.16
C SER A 364 -6.97 5.43 6.39
N SER A 365 -5.89 5.13 5.69
CA SER A 365 -5.38 6.02 4.64
C SER A 365 -6.35 6.04 3.45
N GLY A 366 -6.40 7.14 2.72
CA GLY A 366 -7.27 7.27 1.56
C GLY A 366 -6.70 8.21 0.52
N SER A 367 -7.29 8.18 -0.68
CA SER A 367 -6.86 9.02 -1.78
C SER A 367 -7.86 10.12 -2.10
N LEU A 368 -7.30 11.24 -2.56
CA LEU A 368 -7.97 12.42 -3.04
C LEU A 368 -7.44 12.74 -4.43
N SER A 369 -8.31 12.76 -5.44
CA SER A 369 -8.00 13.24 -6.78
C SER A 369 -8.76 14.53 -7.03
N ILE A 370 -8.08 15.58 -7.46
CA ILE A 370 -8.69 16.86 -7.82
C ILE A 370 -8.37 17.14 -9.29
N ASN A 371 -9.40 17.19 -10.12
CA ASN A 371 -9.28 17.54 -11.52
C ASN A 371 -9.68 19.01 -11.74
N TRP A 372 -8.73 19.82 -12.16
CA TRP A 372 -8.88 21.26 -12.37
C TRP A 372 -9.42 21.54 -13.76
N HIS A 373 -10.63 22.14 -13.87
CA HIS A 373 -11.40 22.23 -15.12
C HIS A 373 -10.75 23.11 -16.19
N GLN A 374 -10.01 24.12 -15.79
CA GLN A 374 -9.37 25.06 -16.74
C GLN A 374 -7.88 24.73 -17.01
N GLY A 375 -7.51 23.46 -16.87
CA GLY A 375 -6.14 23.04 -17.12
C GLY A 375 -5.14 23.40 -16.02
N GLY A 376 -5.61 23.75 -14.82
CA GLY A 376 -4.75 24.20 -13.74
C GLY A 376 -4.08 25.55 -14.00
N LYS A 377 -2.98 25.83 -13.32
CA LYS A 377 -2.14 27.00 -13.60
C LYS A 377 -1.43 26.82 -14.94
N PRO A 378 -1.20 27.87 -15.76
CA PRO A 378 -0.43 27.74 -17.00
C PRO A 378 0.91 27.05 -16.78
N GLY A 379 1.19 25.98 -17.53
CA GLY A 379 2.41 25.19 -17.42
C GLY A 379 2.44 24.19 -16.25
N HIS A 380 1.36 24.03 -15.50
CA HIS A 380 1.24 23.10 -14.36
C HIS A 380 0.22 21.98 -14.63
N ASN A 381 0.22 21.00 -13.75
CA ASN A 381 -0.63 19.81 -13.87
C ASN A 381 -2.11 20.16 -13.66
N THR A 382 -2.97 19.49 -14.42
CA THR A 382 -4.43 19.62 -14.29
C THR A 382 -5.02 18.65 -13.28
N LEU A 383 -4.26 17.64 -12.90
CA LEU A 383 -4.67 16.59 -11.97
C LEU A 383 -3.73 16.53 -10.77
N GLN A 384 -4.30 16.83 -9.61
CA GLN A 384 -3.68 16.66 -8.31
C GLN A 384 -4.11 15.31 -7.74
N TYR A 385 -3.16 14.49 -7.32
CA TYR A 385 -3.42 13.23 -6.65
C TYR A 385 -2.66 13.20 -5.34
N GLU A 386 -3.37 12.93 -4.25
CA GLU A 386 -2.79 12.84 -2.92
C GLU A 386 -3.26 11.57 -2.21
N ILE A 387 -2.34 10.94 -1.49
CA ILE A 387 -2.65 9.88 -0.54
C ILE A 387 -2.36 10.43 0.84
N LEU A 388 -3.38 10.43 1.67
CA LEU A 388 -3.30 10.99 3.02
C LEU A 388 -3.40 9.84 4.04
N GLY A 389 -2.55 9.91 5.06
CA GLY A 389 -2.49 8.96 6.15
C GLY A 389 -3.67 9.07 7.12
N SER A 390 -3.51 8.47 8.29
CA SER A 390 -4.46 8.54 9.40
C SER A 390 -3.71 8.38 10.73
N ALA A 391 -4.13 7.46 11.61
CA ALA A 391 -3.48 7.22 12.90
C ALA A 391 -3.46 5.73 13.24
N TYR A 392 -2.42 5.27 13.92
CA TYR A 392 -2.38 3.90 14.45
C TYR A 392 -3.19 3.77 15.74
N GLY A 393 -3.73 2.57 15.98
CA GLY A 393 -4.25 2.19 17.28
C GLY A 393 -3.15 2.16 18.35
N GLY A 394 -3.53 2.35 19.62
CA GLY A 394 -2.67 2.08 20.76
C GLY A 394 -2.33 0.58 20.84
N GLY A 395 -1.18 0.24 21.36
CA GLY A 395 -0.74 -1.14 21.53
C GLY A 395 -0.16 -1.39 22.89
N TYR A 396 0.12 -2.64 23.23
CA TYR A 396 0.74 -2.97 24.49
C TYR A 396 2.08 -2.22 24.67
N GLY A 397 2.14 -1.34 25.66
CA GLY A 397 3.33 -0.55 26.00
C GLY A 397 3.51 0.75 25.19
N ASN A 398 2.71 1.01 24.16
CA ASN A 398 2.91 2.18 23.30
C ASN A 398 1.60 2.85 22.88
N ASP A 399 1.62 4.18 22.88
CA ASP A 399 0.57 4.97 22.23
C ASP A 399 0.60 4.79 20.72
N GLY A 400 -0.56 4.97 20.07
CA GLY A 400 -0.65 4.97 18.61
C GLY A 400 0.05 6.18 17.99
N CYS A 401 0.71 5.97 16.84
CA CYS A 401 1.32 7.08 16.09
C CYS A 401 0.26 8.00 15.50
N ASN A 402 0.51 9.31 15.60
CA ASN A 402 -0.37 10.34 15.06
C ASN A 402 -0.12 10.55 13.56
N ALA A 403 -1.16 10.87 12.79
CA ALA A 403 -1.11 11.41 11.43
C ALA A 403 -0.06 10.76 10.51
N THR A 404 -0.05 9.43 10.44
CA THR A 404 0.94 8.67 9.67
C THR A 404 0.27 7.74 8.65
N ALA A 405 1.02 7.27 7.65
CA ALA A 405 0.55 6.19 6.78
C ALA A 405 0.39 4.90 7.60
N THR A 406 -0.85 4.37 7.64
CA THR A 406 -1.14 3.15 8.41
C THR A 406 -0.94 1.92 7.56
N HIS A 407 -0.42 0.86 8.16
CA HIS A 407 -0.18 -0.48 7.60
C HIS A 407 0.44 -0.50 6.18
N LEU A 408 1.21 -1.50 5.85
CA LEU A 408 1.67 -1.90 4.51
C LEU A 408 2.37 -0.81 3.67
N SER A 409 2.11 0.47 3.91
CA SER A 409 2.53 1.57 3.07
C SER A 409 3.63 2.40 3.74
N ASN A 410 4.47 3.03 2.92
CA ASN A 410 5.52 3.95 3.37
C ASN A 410 5.44 5.27 2.60
N LEU A 411 4.21 5.74 2.40
CA LEU A 411 3.91 6.94 1.63
C LEU A 411 4.30 8.21 2.39
N HIS A 412 4.77 9.18 1.65
CA HIS A 412 5.09 10.51 2.15
C HIS A 412 3.99 11.49 1.77
N VAL A 413 3.70 12.43 2.67
CA VAL A 413 2.78 13.52 2.38
C VAL A 413 3.48 14.54 1.48
N THR A 414 2.85 14.93 0.39
CA THR A 414 3.36 15.99 -0.48
C THR A 414 3.44 17.31 0.30
N PRO A 415 4.59 18.00 0.31
CA PRO A 415 4.74 19.29 0.98
C PRO A 415 3.71 20.32 0.50
N ILE A 416 3.23 21.14 1.43
CA ILE A 416 2.20 22.17 1.14
C ILE A 416 2.70 23.13 0.06
N GLU A 417 3.95 23.54 0.13
CA GLU A 417 4.59 24.46 -0.81
C GLU A 417 4.60 23.93 -2.24
N ILE A 418 4.82 22.61 -2.40
CA ILE A 418 4.75 21.95 -3.71
C ILE A 418 3.31 21.95 -4.22
N ILE A 419 2.34 21.62 -3.37
CA ILE A 419 0.92 21.61 -3.74
C ILE A 419 0.49 23.00 -4.19
N GLU A 420 0.76 24.03 -3.41
CA GLU A 420 0.34 25.41 -3.72
C GLU A 420 1.08 25.99 -4.93
N SER A 421 2.32 25.52 -5.21
CA SER A 421 3.06 25.93 -6.39
C SER A 421 2.54 25.28 -7.68
N GLU A 422 2.18 23.99 -7.62
CA GLU A 422 1.79 23.20 -8.80
C GLU A 422 0.28 23.26 -9.10
N TYR A 423 -0.58 23.46 -8.07
CA TYR A 423 -2.03 23.36 -8.22
C TYR A 423 -2.75 24.63 -7.79
N PRO A 424 -3.95 24.92 -8.36
CA PRO A 424 -4.70 26.12 -8.04
C PRO A 424 -5.53 25.97 -6.75
N CYS A 425 -4.86 25.71 -5.64
CA CYS A 425 -5.44 25.64 -4.30
C CYS A 425 -4.51 26.26 -3.26
N ARG A 426 -5.05 26.48 -2.07
CA ARG A 426 -4.32 26.86 -0.86
C ARG A 426 -4.66 25.86 0.24
N ILE A 427 -3.66 25.48 1.03
CA ILE A 427 -3.84 24.67 2.23
C ILE A 427 -3.92 25.61 3.42
N THR A 428 -5.13 25.88 3.89
CA THR A 428 -5.37 26.88 4.96
C THR A 428 -5.27 26.30 6.36
N GLU A 429 -5.27 24.96 6.50
CA GLU A 429 -5.13 24.27 7.78
C GLU A 429 -4.51 22.88 7.56
N PHE A 430 -3.57 22.50 8.41
CA PHE A 430 -3.05 21.14 8.51
C PHE A 430 -2.64 20.88 9.96
N ASN A 431 -3.60 20.40 10.78
CA ASN A 431 -3.48 20.29 12.23
C ASN A 431 -3.84 18.89 12.71
N MET A 432 -3.34 18.54 13.91
CA MET A 432 -3.86 17.41 14.67
C MET A 432 -5.24 17.74 15.24
N VAL A 433 -6.10 16.72 15.37
CA VAL A 433 -7.46 16.85 15.90
C VAL A 433 -7.48 16.33 17.34
N ALA A 434 -7.64 17.21 18.32
CA ALA A 434 -7.74 16.82 19.71
C ALA A 434 -8.89 15.81 19.95
N ASP A 435 -8.72 14.91 20.92
CA ASP A 435 -9.71 13.91 21.35
C ASP A 435 -10.14 12.89 20.28
N SER A 436 -9.49 12.91 19.12
CA SER A 436 -9.80 11.95 18.03
C SER A 436 -9.18 10.57 18.23
N GLY A 437 -8.09 10.45 19.00
CA GLY A 437 -7.55 9.17 19.43
C GLY A 437 -8.42 8.53 20.50
N GLY A 438 -8.71 7.22 20.40
CA GLY A 438 -9.42 6.46 21.42
C GLY A 438 -8.68 6.51 22.76
N ALA A 439 -9.41 6.76 23.86
CA ALA A 439 -8.82 6.75 25.19
C ALA A 439 -8.42 5.31 25.59
N GLY A 440 -7.31 5.18 26.33
CA GLY A 440 -6.78 3.90 26.79
C GLY A 440 -5.62 4.11 27.75
N GLU A 441 -5.17 3.05 28.40
CA GLU A 441 -3.87 3.04 29.08
C GLU A 441 -2.79 3.50 28.11
N PHE A 442 -2.88 3.00 26.86
CA PHE A 442 -2.15 3.48 25.69
C PHE A 442 -3.14 4.11 24.71
N ARG A 443 -3.04 5.42 24.52
CA ARG A 443 -3.92 6.20 23.68
C ARG A 443 -3.78 5.81 22.21
N GLY A 444 -4.89 5.79 21.47
CA GLY A 444 -4.84 5.79 20.00
C GLY A 444 -4.19 7.06 19.46
N GLY A 445 -3.54 6.97 18.31
CA GLY A 445 -3.01 8.13 17.61
C GLY A 445 -4.12 9.12 17.25
N VAL A 446 -3.82 10.41 17.28
CA VAL A 446 -4.80 11.44 16.90
C VAL A 446 -4.83 11.62 15.39
N ALA A 447 -6.02 11.93 14.88
CA ALA A 447 -6.29 12.29 13.50
C ALA A 447 -5.66 13.62 13.12
N PHE A 448 -5.59 13.90 11.82
CA PHE A 448 -5.32 15.24 11.32
C PHE A 448 -6.54 15.81 10.59
N ARG A 449 -6.59 17.14 10.49
CA ARG A 449 -7.47 17.87 9.58
C ARG A 449 -6.65 18.61 8.56
N ARG A 450 -7.03 18.50 7.27
CA ARG A 450 -6.42 19.24 6.18
C ARG A 450 -7.51 19.97 5.40
N ARG A 451 -7.37 21.30 5.29
CA ARG A 451 -8.36 22.20 4.70
C ARG A 451 -7.80 22.84 3.44
N TYR A 452 -8.60 22.81 2.38
CA TYR A 452 -8.28 23.33 1.05
C TYR A 452 -9.23 24.45 0.69
N GLU A 453 -8.67 25.56 0.24
CA GLU A 453 -9.39 26.60 -0.49
C GLU A 453 -9.08 26.43 -1.98
N VAL A 454 -10.09 26.17 -2.83
CA VAL A 454 -9.89 26.00 -4.26
C VAL A 454 -9.96 27.37 -4.96
N THR A 455 -9.00 27.67 -5.85
CA THR A 455 -8.92 28.95 -6.57
C THR A 455 -9.39 28.85 -8.01
N GLN A 456 -9.77 27.65 -8.46
CA GLN A 456 -10.41 27.35 -9.76
C GLN A 456 -11.49 26.29 -9.57
N ASP A 457 -12.44 26.23 -10.52
CA ASP A 457 -13.43 25.15 -10.55
C ASP A 457 -12.76 23.81 -10.72
N CYS A 458 -13.23 22.81 -9.95
CA CYS A 458 -12.64 21.49 -9.97
C CYS A 458 -13.66 20.40 -9.63
N THR A 459 -13.31 19.19 -10.03
CA THR A 459 -13.99 17.97 -9.59
C THR A 459 -13.11 17.24 -8.59
N VAL A 460 -13.61 17.03 -7.39
CA VAL A 460 -12.95 16.25 -6.34
C VAL A 460 -13.50 14.82 -6.33
N VAL A 461 -12.63 13.84 -6.50
CA VAL A 461 -12.96 12.42 -6.31
C VAL A 461 -12.26 11.93 -5.07
N ARG A 462 -13.02 11.35 -4.15
CA ARG A 462 -12.49 10.90 -2.86
C ARG A 462 -12.88 9.46 -2.57
N ARG A 463 -11.97 8.75 -1.89
CA ARG A 463 -12.14 7.39 -1.40
C ARG A 463 -11.46 7.26 -0.05
N TYR A 464 -12.28 7.20 0.99
CA TYR A 464 -11.85 7.04 2.38
C TYR A 464 -12.72 5.98 3.07
N ASP A 465 -12.38 5.64 4.31
CA ASP A 465 -13.09 4.68 5.16
C ASP A 465 -13.20 5.23 6.58
N ARG A 466 -13.83 4.54 7.48
CA ARG A 466 -13.98 4.88 8.90
C ARG A 466 -14.99 5.99 9.20
N PHE A 467 -15.99 6.19 8.34
CA PHE A 467 -17.09 7.11 8.60
C PHE A 467 -18.18 6.47 9.44
N LYS A 468 -18.49 5.18 9.20
CA LYS A 468 -19.53 4.41 9.90
C LYS A 468 -18.95 3.45 10.94
N TYR A 469 -17.82 2.85 10.62
CA TYR A 469 -17.14 1.89 11.49
C TYR A 469 -15.80 2.49 11.97
N PRO A 470 -15.81 3.31 13.04
CA PRO A 470 -14.58 3.93 13.54
C PRO A 470 -13.60 2.86 14.01
N PRO A 471 -12.29 3.19 14.13
CA PRO A 471 -11.28 2.26 14.61
C PRO A 471 -11.63 1.71 16.00
N PRO A 472 -11.77 0.38 16.18
CA PRO A 472 -12.15 -0.19 17.47
C PRO A 472 -11.04 -0.09 18.49
N GLY A 473 -11.41 0.17 19.74
CA GLY A 473 -10.52 0.03 20.90
C GLY A 473 -10.25 -1.46 21.21
N ALA A 474 -9.20 -1.72 21.96
CA ALA A 474 -8.82 -3.07 22.39
C ALA A 474 -8.58 -3.13 23.91
N LYS A 475 -8.84 -4.30 24.52
CA LYS A 475 -8.57 -4.58 25.95
C LYS A 475 -9.16 -3.57 26.92
N GLY A 476 -10.30 -2.96 26.60
CA GLY A 476 -11.00 -1.96 27.44
C GLY A 476 -10.73 -0.51 27.05
N GLY A 477 -9.95 -0.27 26.00
CA GLY A 477 -9.80 1.06 25.42
C GLY A 477 -11.01 1.49 24.57
N ASP A 478 -11.19 2.79 24.40
CA ASP A 478 -12.27 3.39 23.61
C ASP A 478 -11.97 3.30 22.11
N ASN A 479 -13.03 3.36 21.30
CA ASN A 479 -12.90 3.53 19.85
C ASN A 479 -12.24 4.88 19.54
N GLY A 480 -11.50 4.93 18.43
CA GLY A 480 -11.02 6.17 17.83
C GLY A 480 -12.16 6.99 17.22
N GLY A 481 -11.91 8.27 16.94
CA GLY A 481 -12.81 9.14 16.18
C GLY A 481 -12.92 8.69 14.72
N GLY A 482 -14.12 8.80 14.14
CA GLY A 482 -14.37 8.49 12.73
C GLY A 482 -13.83 9.58 11.79
N SER A 483 -13.70 9.25 10.50
CA SER A 483 -13.35 10.19 9.43
C SER A 483 -14.49 11.15 9.12
N LYS A 484 -14.16 12.37 8.64
CA LYS A 484 -15.13 13.34 8.14
C LYS A 484 -14.61 13.97 6.85
N PHE A 485 -15.51 14.29 5.95
CA PHE A 485 -15.21 15.11 4.79
C PHE A 485 -16.34 16.12 4.57
N VAL A 486 -15.97 17.36 4.57
CA VAL A 486 -16.92 18.47 4.47
C VAL A 486 -16.58 19.29 3.21
N ILE A 487 -17.59 19.56 2.39
CA ILE A 487 -17.48 20.41 1.22
C ILE A 487 -18.25 21.70 1.44
N ARG A 488 -17.85 22.78 0.75
CA ARG A 488 -18.40 24.14 0.88
C ARG A 488 -18.40 24.64 2.33
N ALA A 489 -17.36 24.27 3.08
CA ALA A 489 -17.22 24.55 4.50
C ALA A 489 -17.32 26.06 4.81
N GLY A 490 -18.14 26.41 5.83
CA GLY A 490 -18.37 27.79 6.26
C GLY A 490 -19.38 28.56 5.40
N THR A 491 -20.14 27.89 4.54
CA THR A 491 -21.23 28.47 3.75
C THR A 491 -22.58 27.86 4.15
N ASP A 492 -23.69 28.47 3.69
CA ASP A 492 -25.04 27.93 3.89
C ASP A 492 -25.26 26.58 3.15
N GLU A 493 -24.34 26.23 2.24
CA GLU A 493 -24.34 24.97 1.48
C GLU A 493 -23.32 23.95 2.03
N GLU A 494 -22.84 24.13 3.26
CA GLU A 494 -21.93 23.19 3.90
C GLU A 494 -22.55 21.78 3.98
N GLU A 495 -21.82 20.79 3.54
CA GLU A 495 -22.27 19.42 3.47
C GLU A 495 -21.24 18.44 4.03
N LEU A 496 -21.66 17.58 4.98
CA LEU A 496 -20.92 16.41 5.40
C LEU A 496 -21.21 15.27 4.41
N THR A 497 -20.19 14.84 3.70
CA THR A 497 -20.34 13.86 2.60
C THR A 497 -20.05 12.42 3.05
N PRO A 498 -20.52 11.39 2.31
CA PRO A 498 -20.21 9.99 2.59
C PRO A 498 -18.74 9.63 2.33
N SER A 499 -18.34 8.38 2.62
CA SER A 499 -16.97 7.84 2.52
C SER A 499 -16.34 7.90 1.12
N ALA A 500 -17.16 7.77 0.07
CA ALA A 500 -16.75 7.82 -1.33
C ALA A 500 -17.66 8.77 -2.11
N GLY A 501 -17.11 9.43 -3.13
CA GLY A 501 -17.94 10.32 -3.96
C GLY A 501 -17.13 11.15 -4.94
N LYS A 502 -17.90 11.80 -5.82
CA LYS A 502 -17.43 12.79 -6.78
C LYS A 502 -18.18 14.11 -6.53
N PHE A 503 -17.46 15.19 -6.34
CA PHE A 503 -18.00 16.48 -5.91
C PHE A 503 -17.51 17.60 -6.83
N GLU A 504 -18.42 18.44 -7.29
CA GLU A 504 -18.09 19.63 -8.07
C GLU A 504 -17.93 20.85 -7.13
N LEU A 505 -16.79 21.51 -7.21
CA LEU A 505 -16.47 22.70 -6.42
C LEU A 505 -16.12 23.88 -7.34
N GLN A 506 -16.56 25.07 -6.96
CA GLN A 506 -16.26 26.33 -7.66
C GLN A 506 -15.12 27.06 -6.97
N ALA A 507 -14.44 27.93 -7.70
CA ALA A 507 -13.43 28.83 -7.16
C ALA A 507 -13.97 29.59 -5.93
N GLY A 508 -13.18 29.63 -4.86
CA GLY A 508 -13.55 30.20 -3.57
C GLY A 508 -14.21 29.22 -2.60
N HIS A 509 -14.65 28.02 -3.06
CA HIS A 509 -15.13 27.02 -2.14
C HIS A 509 -13.99 26.46 -1.27
N VAL A 510 -14.37 26.06 -0.07
CA VAL A 510 -13.48 25.40 0.89
C VAL A 510 -13.99 23.98 1.15
N PHE A 511 -13.08 23.02 1.20
CA PHE A 511 -13.38 21.68 1.71
C PHE A 511 -12.30 21.24 2.69
N TYR A 512 -12.62 20.30 3.57
CA TYR A 512 -11.62 19.68 4.44
C TYR A 512 -11.87 18.18 4.63
N LEU A 513 -10.77 17.49 4.86
CA LEU A 513 -10.72 16.11 5.32
C LEU A 513 -10.24 16.09 6.76
N GLU A 514 -10.96 15.35 7.61
CA GLU A 514 -10.52 14.93 8.92
C GLU A 514 -10.37 13.41 8.89
N SER A 515 -9.15 12.91 9.12
CA SER A 515 -8.89 11.48 9.12
C SER A 515 -9.47 10.83 10.39
N ALA A 516 -9.52 9.49 10.43
CA ALA A 516 -9.88 8.80 11.67
C ALA A 516 -8.73 8.81 12.67
N GLY A 517 -9.02 8.86 13.96
CA GLY A 517 -8.09 8.55 15.02
C GLY A 517 -7.92 7.04 15.19
N GLY A 518 -6.83 6.58 15.83
CA GLY A 518 -6.66 5.17 16.19
C GLY A 518 -7.48 4.79 17.43
N GLY A 519 -7.83 3.51 17.60
CA GLY A 519 -8.45 2.99 18.83
C GLY A 519 -7.49 3.00 20.02
N GLY A 520 -8.01 3.17 21.26
CA GLY A 520 -7.26 3.07 22.49
C GLY A 520 -7.01 1.62 22.91
N PHE A 521 -5.98 1.38 23.68
CA PHE A 521 -5.65 0.06 24.22
C PHE A 521 -5.59 0.09 25.76
N GLY A 522 -6.27 -0.85 26.43
CA GLY A 522 -6.30 -0.93 27.88
C GLY A 522 -7.23 0.11 28.53
N ASP A 523 -7.50 -0.04 29.84
CA ASP A 523 -8.38 0.86 30.56
C ASP A 523 -7.83 2.29 30.60
N PRO A 524 -8.57 3.31 30.13
CA PRO A 524 -8.14 4.71 30.17
C PRO A 524 -7.74 5.21 31.57
N LYS A 525 -8.39 4.70 32.62
CA LYS A 525 -8.09 5.08 34.01
C LYS A 525 -6.71 4.60 34.49
N SER A 526 -6.14 3.61 33.79
CA SER A 526 -4.79 3.10 34.06
C SER A 526 -3.69 3.90 33.36
N ARG A 527 -4.04 4.93 32.55
CA ARG A 527 -3.04 5.75 31.86
C ARG A 527 -2.15 6.47 32.86
N ASP A 528 -0.85 6.42 32.60
CA ASP A 528 0.18 7.16 33.32
C ASP A 528 -0.15 8.66 33.33
N ARG A 529 -0.08 9.28 34.51
CA ARG A 529 -0.51 10.67 34.73
C ARG A 529 0.43 11.68 34.09
N ASP A 530 1.72 11.40 34.01
CA ASP A 530 2.69 12.29 33.37
C ASP A 530 2.50 12.26 31.84
N ARG A 531 2.23 11.08 31.27
CA ARG A 531 1.86 10.96 29.84
C ARG A 531 0.56 11.70 29.52
N LEU A 532 -0.45 11.60 30.40
CA LEU A 532 -1.71 12.32 30.20
C LEU A 532 -1.52 13.83 30.28
N ALA A 533 -0.71 14.31 31.24
CA ALA A 533 -0.37 15.72 31.35
C ALA A 533 0.35 16.24 30.08
N GLN A 534 1.27 15.44 29.52
CA GLN A 534 1.93 15.74 28.26
C GLN A 534 0.93 15.79 27.09
N ASP A 535 0.00 14.82 26.97
CA ASP A 535 -1.02 14.83 25.92
C ASP A 535 -1.90 16.09 25.98
N ILE A 536 -2.19 16.60 27.19
CA ILE A 536 -2.96 17.84 27.37
C ILE A 536 -2.12 19.04 26.93
N GLU A 537 -0.86 19.10 27.32
CA GLU A 537 0.06 20.18 26.93
C GLU A 537 0.28 20.23 25.40
N GLU A 538 0.42 19.06 24.77
CA GLU A 538 0.60 18.92 23.31
C GLU A 538 -0.74 19.08 22.53
N GLY A 539 -1.87 19.18 23.22
CA GLY A 539 -3.19 19.38 22.61
C GLY A 539 -3.78 18.11 21.96
N TYR A 540 -3.30 16.93 22.31
CA TYR A 540 -3.88 15.67 21.85
C TYR A 540 -5.13 15.27 22.61
N VAL A 541 -5.20 15.65 23.92
CA VAL A 541 -6.32 15.41 24.81
C VAL A 541 -6.74 16.76 25.43
N THR A 542 -8.04 17.07 25.38
CA THR A 542 -8.54 18.27 26.08
C THR A 542 -8.68 18.03 27.58
N GLY A 543 -8.65 19.10 28.37
CA GLY A 543 -8.91 18.99 29.83
C GLY A 543 -10.27 18.37 30.14
N GLN A 544 -11.29 18.60 29.29
CA GLN A 544 -12.61 17.99 29.43
C GLN A 544 -12.54 16.47 29.20
N ALA A 545 -11.89 16.04 28.14
CA ALA A 545 -11.73 14.61 27.86
C ALA A 545 -10.88 13.91 28.94
N ALA A 546 -9.89 14.60 29.50
CA ALA A 546 -9.12 14.09 30.65
C ALA A 546 -10.02 13.78 31.87
N GLN A 547 -10.97 14.66 32.16
CA GLN A 547 -11.95 14.44 33.24
C GLN A 547 -12.90 13.30 32.90
N ASP A 548 -13.51 13.33 31.71
CA ASP A 548 -14.61 12.43 31.34
C ASP A 548 -14.14 10.99 31.15
N LYS A 549 -12.97 10.80 30.51
CA LYS A 549 -12.49 9.49 30.08
C LYS A 549 -11.39 8.92 30.97
N TYR A 550 -10.51 9.76 31.48
CA TYR A 550 -9.36 9.32 32.27
C TYR A 550 -9.55 9.54 33.79
N GLY A 551 -10.57 10.31 34.20
CA GLY A 551 -10.95 10.53 35.59
C GLY A 551 -9.95 11.41 36.37
N VAL A 552 -9.49 12.52 35.76
CA VAL A 552 -8.51 13.45 36.36
C VAL A 552 -9.11 14.82 36.48
#